data_3ab548df30be05ee783cbab0d372c15f
#
_entry.id   3ab548df30be05ee783cbab0d372c15f
#
_cell.length_a   1.000
_cell.length_b   1.000
_cell.length_c   1.000
_cell.angle_alpha   90.00
_cell.angle_beta   90.00
_cell.angle_gamma   90.00
#
_symmetry.space_group_name_H-M   'P 1'
#
loop_
_entity.id
_entity.type
_entity.pdbx_description
1 polymer ?
#
loop_
_entity_poly.entity_id
_entity_poly.type
_entity_poly.pdbx_seq_one_letter_code
_entity_poly.pdbx_strand_id
1 'polypeptide(L)' 'MGYFKPSSYTIENALREAARYEGIYVGDNYVTKDHGSYIEVCIDADNRKGHVSFDLYFDDNGKLLRWEKHS' A
#
# COMPACT_ATOMS: atom_id res chain seq x y z
N MET A 1 22.35 1.63 6.13
CA MET A 1 21.96 1.40 5.95
C MET A 1 21.15 1.18 5.41
N GLY A 2 20.57 0.95 5.39
CA GLY A 2 19.68 0.39 4.97
C GLY A 2 18.48 0.81 4.63
N TYR A 3 18.02 0.55 3.67
CA TYR A 3 16.81 0.90 3.16
C TYR A 3 16.12 -0.39 2.83
N PHE A 4 15.06 -0.64 3.47
CA PHE A 4 14.31 -1.86 3.24
C PHE A 4 13.44 -1.70 2.02
N LYS A 5 13.53 -2.64 1.12
CA LYS A 5 12.68 -2.61 -0.05
C LYS A 5 11.82 -3.86 -0.03
N PRO A 6 10.56 -3.75 0.30
CA PRO A 6 9.70 -4.92 0.43
C PRO A 6 9.43 -5.57 -0.92
N SER A 7 9.21 -6.86 -0.88
CA SER A 7 8.87 -7.61 -2.10
C SER A 7 7.45 -7.27 -2.52
N SER A 8 7.10 -7.59 -3.74
CA SER A 8 5.73 -7.38 -4.21
C SER A 8 4.73 -8.10 -3.34
N TYR A 9 5.09 -9.29 -2.91
CA TYR A 9 4.20 -10.08 -2.07
C TYR A 9 3.95 -9.40 -0.73
N THR A 10 5.00 -8.84 -0.14
CA THR A 10 4.88 -8.13 1.13
C THR A 10 4.01 -6.90 0.97
N ILE A 11 4.21 -6.15 -0.11
CA ILE A 11 3.42 -4.97 -0.37
C ILE A 11 1.96 -5.34 -0.58
N GLU A 12 1.70 -6.38 -1.32
CA GLU A 12 0.33 -6.77 -1.61
C GLU A 12 -0.39 -7.21 -0.34
N ASN A 13 0.27 -7.98 0.51
CA ASN A 13 -0.35 -8.41 1.76
C ASN A 13 -0.66 -7.22 2.66
N ALA A 14 0.26 -6.26 2.74
CA ALA A 14 0.04 -5.07 3.55
C ALA A 14 -1.11 -4.24 2.99
N LEU A 15 -1.16 -4.12 1.68
CA LEU A 15 -2.23 -3.37 1.04
C LEU A 15 -3.58 -4.00 1.32
N ARG A 16 -3.67 -5.30 1.20
CA ARG A 16 -4.95 -5.98 1.44
C ARG A 16 -5.37 -5.86 2.89
N GLU A 17 -4.43 -5.89 3.80
CA GLU A 17 -4.75 -5.72 5.19
C GLU A 17 -5.27 -4.30 5.46
N ALA A 18 -4.59 -3.29 4.96
CA ALA A 18 -5.01 -1.92 5.15
C ALA A 18 -6.39 -1.67 4.52
N ALA A 19 -6.58 -2.18 3.32
CA ALA A 19 -7.84 -2.00 2.62
C ALA A 19 -8.99 -2.68 3.34
N ARG A 20 -8.71 -3.83 3.94
CA ARG A 20 -9.74 -4.53 4.67
C ARG A 20 -10.22 -3.74 5.86
N TYR A 21 -9.32 -3.08 6.59
CA TYR A 21 -9.72 -2.26 7.70
C TYR A 21 -10.49 -1.04 7.23
N GLU A 22 -10.24 -0.57 6.02
CA GLU A 22 -10.91 0.59 5.48
C GLU A 22 -12.16 0.25 4.68
N GLY A 23 -12.44 -1.04 4.54
CA GLY A 23 -13.62 -1.47 3.78
C GLY A 23 -13.49 -1.28 2.29
N ILE A 24 -12.29 -1.38 1.76
CA ILE A 24 -12.02 -1.14 0.36
C ILE A 24 -11.62 -2.43 -0.33
N TYR A 25 -12.19 -2.66 -1.49
CA TYR A 25 -11.84 -3.83 -2.27
C TYR A 25 -10.59 -3.55 -3.09
N VAL A 26 -9.65 -4.46 -3.07
CA VAL A 26 -8.42 -4.35 -3.84
C VAL A 26 -8.46 -5.40 -4.93
N GLY A 27 -8.49 -4.93 -6.17
CA GLY A 27 -8.41 -5.85 -7.29
C GLY A 27 -6.97 -6.01 -7.71
N ASP A 28 -6.77 -6.23 -8.99
CA ASP A 28 -5.42 -6.41 -9.52
C ASP A 28 -4.85 -5.12 -10.05
N ASN A 29 -5.62 -4.08 -10.10
CA ASN A 29 -5.17 -2.83 -10.68
C ASN A 29 -4.68 -1.87 -9.61
N TYR A 30 -3.41 -1.90 -9.35
CA TYR A 30 -2.82 -0.93 -8.46
C TYR A 30 -1.39 -0.68 -8.91
N VAL A 31 -0.87 0.47 -8.55
CA VAL A 31 0.46 0.89 -8.92
C VAL A 31 1.20 1.26 -7.65
N THR A 32 2.44 0.87 -7.54
CA THR A 32 3.22 1.18 -6.36
C THR A 32 4.32 2.17 -6.69
N LYS A 33 4.62 3.03 -5.76
CA LYS A 33 5.71 3.97 -5.86
C LYS A 33 6.54 3.92 -4.60
N ASP A 34 7.84 3.76 -4.75
CA ASP A 34 8.74 3.64 -3.64
C ASP A 34 9.30 5.03 -3.32
N HIS A 35 8.98 5.54 -2.14
CA HIS A 35 9.43 6.86 -1.73
C HIS A 35 10.60 6.79 -0.76
N GLY A 36 11.16 5.62 -0.57
CA GLY A 36 12.28 5.46 0.35
C GLY A 36 11.83 5.13 1.75
N SER A 37 11.12 6.01 2.39
CA SER A 37 10.66 5.77 3.75
C SER A 37 9.30 5.10 3.80
N TYR A 38 8.61 5.02 2.68
CA TYR A 38 7.30 4.36 2.63
C TYR A 38 6.99 3.98 1.19
N ILE A 39 6.01 3.14 1.03
CA ILE A 39 5.55 2.72 -0.30
C ILE A 39 4.14 3.27 -0.51
N GLU A 40 3.97 4.03 -1.55
CA GLU A 40 2.65 4.54 -1.89
C GLU A 40 2.01 3.58 -2.88
N VAL A 41 0.79 3.17 -2.61
CA VAL A 41 0.05 2.28 -3.50
C VAL A 41 -1.22 2.99 -3.94
N CYS A 42 -1.36 3.20 -5.23
CA CYS A 42 -2.55 3.83 -5.78
C CYS A 42 -3.44 2.75 -6.37
N ILE A 43 -4.65 2.65 -5.89
CA ILE A 43 -5.61 1.66 -6.35
C ILE A 43 -6.54 2.33 -7.34
N ASP A 44 -6.61 1.78 -8.53
CA ASP A 44 -7.49 2.31 -9.53
C ASP A 44 -8.79 1.56 -9.45
N ALA A 45 -9.57 1.86 -8.46
CA ALA A 45 -10.75 1.11 -8.21
C ALA A 45 -11.79 1.56 -9.11
N ASP A 46 -12.11 1.00 -10.12
CA ASP A 46 -13.32 1.07 -10.74
C ASP A 46 -13.71 2.37 -11.15
N ASN A 47 -13.06 3.29 -11.03
CA ASN A 47 -13.27 4.53 -11.47
C ASN A 47 -14.48 5.27 -11.23
N ARG A 48 -15.39 4.80 -10.49
CA ARG A 48 -16.54 5.53 -10.20
C ARG A 48 -16.30 6.54 -9.20
N LYS A 49 -15.45 6.28 -8.24
CA LYS A 49 -15.25 7.16 -7.17
C LYS A 49 -13.88 7.72 -7.13
N GLY A 50 -13.15 7.61 -8.18
CA GLY A 50 -11.83 8.12 -8.24
C GLY A 50 -10.83 7.18 -7.64
N HIS A 51 -9.66 7.70 -7.32
CA HIS A 51 -8.58 6.87 -6.86
C HIS A 51 -8.49 6.87 -5.37
N VAL A 52 -8.04 5.78 -4.83
CA VAL A 52 -7.72 5.67 -3.43
C VAL A 52 -6.26 5.30 -3.35
N SER A 53 -5.50 5.93 -2.50
CA SER A 53 -4.11 5.54 -2.32
C SER A 53 -3.82 5.31 -0.86
N PHE A 54 -2.84 4.47 -0.62
CA PHE A 54 -2.38 4.14 0.71
C PHE A 54 -0.89 4.37 0.78
N ASP A 55 -0.42 4.96 1.88
CA ASP A 55 1.00 5.03 2.16
C ASP A 55 1.28 3.96 3.19
N LEU A 56 2.10 3.00 2.85
CA LEU A 56 2.40 1.87 3.71
C LEU A 56 3.80 2.04 4.29
N TYR A 57 3.88 2.00 5.60
CA TYR A 57 5.16 2.19 6.30
C TYR A 57 5.61 0.86 6.87
N PHE A 58 6.83 0.46 6.54
CA PHE A 58 7.38 -0.83 6.96
C PHE A 58 8.61 -0.63 7.83
N ASP A 59 8.87 -1.57 8.70
CA ASP A 59 10.10 -1.54 9.49
C ASP A 59 11.22 -2.23 8.72
N ASP A 60 12.38 -2.33 9.33
CA ASP A 60 13.54 -2.91 8.66
C ASP A 60 13.38 -4.37 8.34
N ASN A 61 12.46 -5.04 8.97
CA ASN A 61 12.22 -6.45 8.75
C ASN A 61 11.08 -6.71 7.78
N GLY A 62 10.52 -5.65 7.24
CA GLY A 62 9.44 -5.82 6.27
C GLY A 62 8.07 -5.95 6.88
N LYS A 63 7.95 -5.59 8.15
CA LYS A 63 6.66 -5.69 8.79
C LYS A 63 5.93 -4.38 8.68
N LEU A 64 4.66 -4.40 8.35
CA LEU A 64 3.86 -3.20 8.23
C LEU A 64 3.69 -2.54 9.59
N LEU A 65 4.12 -1.30 9.72
CA LEU A 65 3.98 -0.56 10.95
C LEU A 65 2.67 0.21 11.01
N ARG A 66 2.32 0.84 9.93
CA ARG A 66 1.08 1.62 9.87
C ARG A 66 0.81 1.99 8.43
N TRP A 67 -0.34 2.51 8.18
CA TRP A 67 -0.68 2.99 6.85
C TRP A 67 -1.47 4.28 6.97
N GLU A 68 -1.49 5.05 5.89
CA GLU A 68 -2.33 6.24 5.80
C GLU A 68 -3.11 6.16 4.51
N LYS A 69 -4.38 6.42 4.57
CA LYS A 69 -5.24 6.37 3.40
C LYS A 69 -5.50 7.76 2.87
N HIS A 70 -5.40 7.92 1.57
CA HIS A 70 -5.73 9.15 0.89
C HIS A 70 -6.85 8.87 -0.10
N SER A 71 -7.80 9.70 -0.21
CA SER A 71 -8.87 9.47 -1.18
C SER A 71 -9.11 10.68 -2.06
#